data_5832c71ccbd543d6a12624c7a1953128
#
_entry.id   5832c71ccbd543d6a12624c7a1953128
#
_cell.length_a   1.000
_cell.length_b   1.000
_cell.length_c   1.000
_cell.angle_alpha   90.00
_cell.angle_beta   90.00
_cell.angle_gamma   90.00
#
_symmetry.space_group_name_H-M   'P 1'
#
loop_
_entity.id
_entity.type
_entity.pdbx_description
1 polymer ?
#
loop_
_entity_poly.entity_id
_entity_poly.type
_entity_poly.pdbx_seq_one_letter_code
_entity_poly.pdbx_strand_id
1 'polypeptide(L)'
;MELVCSSSGVSKQRNTFKLTEPFRSARLIYRAAEPEELEDQKFLTKIQQEPLSYQNANVRLSKPQSSKSGKDYLKFVAEEALIGVIICLPASEEGASHTPIGIIHLDKLAPHITHHRFAEIGLEITTAYQGQGYGSEAIRWVLQFAFLTAGLHRVEIRAVGYNPGAARLYERLGFQREGLIRERLWFGGEWWDEVQLGMLENDWRALQEQETK
;
A
#
# COMPACT_ATOMS: atom_id res chain seq x y z
N MET A 1 -27.48 52.31 -13.15
CA MET A 1 -28.16 51.03 -12.89
C MET A 1 -27.07 49.96 -12.82
N GLU A 2 -26.46 49.87 -11.62
CA GLU A 2 -25.33 48.98 -11.35
C GLU A 2 -25.83 47.60 -10.98
N LEU A 3 -25.41 46.59 -11.72
CA LEU A 3 -25.63 45.18 -11.38
C LEU A 3 -24.58 44.74 -10.39
N VAL A 4 -24.98 44.67 -9.13
CA VAL A 4 -24.17 44.05 -8.07
C VAL A 4 -24.26 42.52 -8.22
N CYS A 5 -23.19 41.94 -8.73
CA CYS A 5 -23.01 40.49 -8.75
C CYS A 5 -22.50 40.03 -7.39
N SER A 6 -23.36 39.54 -6.51
CA SER A 6 -22.97 38.92 -5.25
C SER A 6 -22.40 37.53 -5.50
N SER A 7 -21.09 37.40 -5.51
CA SER A 7 -20.41 36.12 -5.46
C SER A 7 -20.48 35.57 -4.02
N SER A 8 -21.38 34.65 -3.75
CA SER A 8 -21.35 33.82 -2.55
C SER A 8 -20.13 32.92 -2.60
N GLY A 9 -19.06 33.38 -1.97
CA GLY A 9 -17.84 32.62 -1.77
C GLY A 9 -18.09 31.46 -0.81
N VAL A 10 -18.36 30.28 -1.35
CA VAL A 10 -18.21 29.04 -0.60
C VAL A 10 -16.70 28.86 -0.37
N SER A 11 -16.24 29.25 0.80
CA SER A 11 -14.91 28.90 1.30
C SER A 11 -14.82 27.40 1.40
N LYS A 12 -14.29 26.75 0.37
CA LYS A 12 -13.81 25.36 0.49
C LYS A 12 -12.70 25.38 1.53
N GLN A 13 -13.00 24.98 2.76
CA GLN A 13 -11.98 24.61 3.74
C GLN A 13 -11.15 23.51 3.07
N ARG A 14 -9.99 23.90 2.56
CA ARG A 14 -8.97 22.96 2.10
C ARG A 14 -8.50 22.27 3.37
N ASN A 15 -8.83 20.96 3.48
CA ASN A 15 -8.21 20.10 4.47
C ASN A 15 -6.70 20.27 4.29
N THR A 16 -6.07 21.04 5.17
CA THR A 16 -4.64 21.33 5.10
C THR A 16 -3.91 20.06 5.51
N PHE A 17 -3.61 19.23 4.53
CA PHE A 17 -2.65 18.16 4.64
C PHE A 17 -1.37 18.77 5.26
N LYS A 18 -1.02 18.36 6.48
CA LYS A 18 0.24 18.78 7.10
C LYS A 18 1.38 18.04 6.38
N LEU A 19 1.91 18.63 5.32
CA LEU A 19 3.09 18.20 4.58
C LEU A 19 4.40 18.27 5.39
N THR A 20 4.33 18.45 6.71
CA THR A 20 5.52 18.57 7.54
C THR A 20 6.33 17.28 7.63
N GLU A 21 5.68 16.12 7.52
CA GLU A 21 6.36 14.81 7.52
C GLU A 21 5.62 13.83 6.57
N PRO A 22 5.80 13.96 5.25
CA PRO A 22 5.01 13.22 4.26
C PRO A 22 5.25 11.70 4.29
N PHE A 23 6.37 11.27 4.85
CA PHE A 23 6.78 9.87 4.93
C PHE A 23 6.64 9.31 6.35
N ARG A 24 5.61 9.76 7.07
CA ARG A 24 5.31 9.31 8.42
C ARG A 24 3.81 9.18 8.65
N SER A 25 3.42 8.24 9.51
CA SER A 25 2.07 8.12 10.07
C SER A 25 2.15 8.10 11.60
N ALA A 26 1.08 7.74 12.28
CA ALA A 26 1.04 7.80 13.74
C ALA A 26 2.14 6.96 14.42
N ARG A 27 2.40 5.75 13.88
CA ARG A 27 3.34 4.79 14.46
C ARG A 27 4.45 4.37 13.50
N LEU A 28 4.38 4.75 12.23
CA LEU A 28 5.24 4.22 11.17
C LEU A 28 6.04 5.32 10.49
N ILE A 29 7.22 4.93 10.05
CA ILE A 29 8.10 5.70 9.18
C ILE A 29 8.22 4.94 7.85
N TYR A 30 8.14 5.67 6.75
CA TYR A 30 8.21 5.14 5.39
C TYR A 30 9.49 5.66 4.75
N ARG A 31 10.52 4.82 4.66
CA ARG A 31 11.80 5.21 4.09
C ARG A 31 12.04 4.59 2.72
N ALA A 32 12.91 5.22 1.95
CA ALA A 32 13.37 4.67 0.70
C ALA A 32 13.94 3.26 0.89
N ALA A 33 13.76 2.42 -0.12
CA ALA A 33 14.42 1.14 -0.25
C ALA A 33 15.75 1.38 -1.00
N GLU A 34 16.86 0.93 -0.42
CA GLU A 34 18.20 1.18 -0.94
C GLU A 34 18.81 -0.14 -1.47
N PRO A 35 18.80 -0.37 -2.81
CA PRO A 35 19.25 -1.64 -3.40
C PRO A 35 20.69 -2.02 -3.09
N GLU A 36 21.56 -1.04 -2.90
CA GLU A 36 22.99 -1.26 -2.61
C GLU A 36 23.26 -1.46 -1.11
N GLU A 37 22.31 -1.14 -0.23
CA GLU A 37 22.46 -1.31 1.20
C GLU A 37 22.27 -2.78 1.63
N LEU A 38 23.28 -3.32 2.31
CA LEU A 38 23.29 -4.73 2.70
C LEU A 38 22.14 -5.09 3.66
N GLU A 39 21.77 -4.18 4.56
CA GLU A 39 20.69 -4.41 5.53
C GLU A 39 19.33 -4.50 4.82
N ASP A 40 19.07 -3.68 3.79
CA ASP A 40 17.85 -3.76 2.99
C ASP A 40 17.82 -5.05 2.17
N GLN A 41 18.94 -5.44 1.57
CA GLN A 41 19.04 -6.72 0.87
C GLN A 41 18.74 -7.91 1.79
N LYS A 42 19.27 -7.91 3.02
CA LYS A 42 19.00 -8.94 4.03
C LYS A 42 17.52 -8.92 4.45
N PHE A 43 16.97 -7.74 4.70
CA PHE A 43 15.57 -7.59 5.12
C PHE A 43 14.63 -8.13 4.03
N LEU A 44 14.79 -7.70 2.79
CA LEU A 44 13.93 -8.17 1.68
C LEU A 44 14.12 -9.67 1.39
N THR A 45 15.33 -10.17 1.53
CA THR A 45 15.58 -11.62 1.43
C THR A 45 14.84 -12.37 2.52
N LYS A 46 14.91 -11.90 3.76
CA LYS A 46 14.24 -12.51 4.90
C LYS A 46 12.72 -12.52 4.73
N ILE A 47 12.10 -11.40 4.38
CA ILE A 47 10.64 -11.30 4.22
C ILE A 47 10.14 -12.23 3.10
N GLN A 48 10.88 -12.33 1.98
CA GLN A 48 10.56 -13.25 0.90
C GLN A 48 10.75 -14.73 1.29
N GLN A 49 11.55 -15.02 2.31
CA GLN A 49 11.77 -16.37 2.83
C GLN A 49 10.80 -16.77 3.95
N GLU A 50 9.95 -15.88 4.44
CA GLU A 50 8.88 -16.17 5.39
C GLU A 50 7.72 -16.86 4.65
N PRO A 51 7.49 -18.20 4.77
CA PRO A 51 6.54 -18.90 3.90
C PRO A 51 5.12 -18.36 3.99
N LEU A 52 4.65 -18.09 5.20
CA LEU A 52 3.28 -17.61 5.43
C LEU A 52 3.07 -16.18 4.91
N SER A 53 4.02 -15.28 5.16
CA SER A 53 3.96 -13.92 4.66
C SER A 53 3.99 -13.90 3.14
N TYR A 54 4.95 -14.61 2.54
CA TYR A 54 5.09 -14.73 1.11
C TYR A 54 3.82 -15.26 0.42
N GLN A 55 3.24 -16.34 0.93
CA GLN A 55 2.03 -16.94 0.37
C GLN A 55 0.81 -16.02 0.44
N ASN A 56 0.68 -15.27 1.53
CA ASN A 56 -0.44 -14.34 1.72
C ASN A 56 -0.34 -13.08 0.86
N ALA A 57 0.87 -12.71 0.42
CA ALA A 57 1.15 -11.51 -0.36
C ALA A 57 1.43 -11.79 -1.84
N ASN A 58 1.67 -13.05 -2.23
CA ASN A 58 2.08 -13.41 -3.58
C ASN A 58 1.22 -14.51 -4.18
N VAL A 59 0.92 -14.37 -5.47
CA VAL A 59 0.28 -15.41 -6.30
C VAL A 59 1.28 -16.31 -7.01
N ARG A 60 2.59 -16.10 -6.78
CA ARG A 60 3.66 -16.89 -7.40
C ARG A 60 3.77 -18.25 -6.74
N LEU A 61 4.30 -19.23 -7.49
CA LEU A 61 4.58 -20.55 -6.94
C LEU A 61 5.48 -20.44 -5.69
N SER A 62 4.97 -20.95 -4.57
CA SER A 62 5.71 -20.99 -3.32
C SER A 62 6.86 -22.00 -3.43
N LYS A 63 8.08 -21.51 -3.34
CA LYS A 63 9.32 -22.28 -3.38
C LYS A 63 10.36 -21.60 -2.49
N PRO A 64 11.41 -22.30 -2.06
CA PRO A 64 12.51 -21.66 -1.33
C PRO A 64 13.04 -20.45 -2.11
N GLN A 65 13.02 -19.27 -1.52
CA GLN A 65 13.46 -18.03 -2.14
C GLN A 65 14.96 -17.84 -1.94
N SER A 66 15.65 -17.45 -3.00
CA SER A 66 17.09 -17.15 -2.95
C SER A 66 17.33 -15.69 -2.54
N SER A 67 18.55 -15.37 -2.14
CA SER A 67 18.98 -13.98 -1.93
C SER A 67 18.81 -13.13 -3.20
N LYS A 68 18.93 -13.72 -4.38
CA LYS A 68 18.68 -13.04 -5.65
C LYS A 68 17.20 -12.59 -5.74
N SER A 69 16.25 -13.44 -5.35
CA SER A 69 14.81 -13.06 -5.36
C SER A 69 14.55 -11.85 -4.46
N GLY A 70 15.17 -11.79 -3.28
CA GLY A 70 15.07 -10.64 -2.38
C GLY A 70 15.66 -9.37 -2.99
N LYS A 71 16.83 -9.48 -3.63
CA LYS A 71 17.46 -8.34 -4.32
C LYS A 71 16.64 -7.86 -5.52
N ASP A 72 16.14 -8.76 -6.35
CA ASP A 72 15.30 -8.42 -7.50
C ASP A 72 14.02 -7.69 -7.03
N TYR A 73 13.43 -8.13 -5.93
CA TYR A 73 12.25 -7.48 -5.36
C TYR A 73 12.58 -6.12 -4.73
N LEU A 74 13.72 -6.00 -4.04
CA LEU A 74 14.21 -4.72 -3.53
C LEU A 74 14.39 -3.71 -4.65
N LYS A 75 15.02 -4.14 -5.76
CA LYS A 75 15.19 -3.30 -6.94
C LYS A 75 13.85 -2.87 -7.55
N PHE A 76 12.89 -3.80 -7.68
CA PHE A 76 11.54 -3.47 -8.14
C PHE A 76 10.89 -2.40 -7.27
N VAL A 77 10.93 -2.56 -5.94
CA VAL A 77 10.35 -1.60 -4.99
C VAL A 77 11.00 -0.22 -5.08
N ALA A 78 12.35 -0.18 -5.25
CA ALA A 78 13.10 1.06 -5.28
C ALA A 78 13.01 1.81 -6.61
N GLU A 79 13.01 1.11 -7.75
CA GLU A 79 13.27 1.71 -9.06
C GLU A 79 12.10 1.57 -10.04
N GLU A 80 11.29 0.52 -9.91
CA GLU A 80 10.28 0.19 -10.92
C GLU A 80 8.85 0.54 -10.48
N ALA A 81 8.56 0.53 -9.17
CA ALA A 81 7.28 0.94 -8.63
C ALA A 81 7.03 2.45 -8.83
N LEU A 82 5.76 2.88 -8.81
CA LEU A 82 5.40 4.30 -8.79
C LEU A 82 5.89 4.97 -7.50
N ILE A 83 5.71 4.29 -6.39
CA ILE A 83 6.37 4.52 -5.10
C ILE A 83 6.55 3.16 -4.44
N GLY A 84 7.70 2.95 -3.83
CA GLY A 84 7.96 1.79 -3.00
C GLY A 84 8.80 2.19 -1.80
N VAL A 85 8.40 1.71 -0.63
CA VAL A 85 9.04 2.10 0.63
C VAL A 85 9.16 0.91 1.59
N ILE A 86 10.16 0.96 2.44
CA ILE A 86 10.26 0.09 3.61
C ILE A 86 9.49 0.73 4.75
N ILE A 87 8.60 -0.04 5.35
CA ILE A 87 7.80 0.33 6.52
C ILE A 87 8.65 0.06 7.77
N CYS A 88 8.85 1.06 8.60
CA CYS A 88 9.65 0.96 9.81
C CYS A 88 8.88 1.40 11.05
N LEU A 89 9.20 0.78 12.18
CA LEU A 89 8.93 1.34 13.50
C LEU A 89 9.99 2.39 13.83
N PRO A 90 9.60 3.51 14.47
CA PRO A 90 10.56 4.50 14.96
C PRO A 90 11.59 3.85 15.90
N ALA A 91 12.81 4.36 15.87
CA ALA A 91 13.82 3.99 16.85
C ALA A 91 13.35 4.37 18.28
N SER A 92 13.66 3.52 19.25
CA SER A 92 13.34 3.75 20.66
C SER A 92 14.28 4.77 21.31
N GLU A 93 15.47 4.96 20.75
CA GLU A 93 16.52 5.85 21.24
C GLU A 93 16.99 6.78 20.14
N GLU A 94 17.40 7.99 20.50
CA GLU A 94 17.96 8.96 19.58
C GLU A 94 19.28 8.42 18.98
N GLY A 95 19.40 8.45 17.65
CA GLY A 95 20.56 7.91 16.91
C GLY A 95 20.52 6.41 16.62
N ALA A 96 19.52 5.67 17.12
CA ALA A 96 19.33 4.27 16.74
C ALA A 96 18.64 4.15 15.37
N SER A 97 18.88 3.03 14.68
CA SER A 97 18.20 2.74 13.41
C SER A 97 16.74 2.35 13.61
N HIS A 98 15.89 2.77 12.68
CA HIS A 98 14.50 2.34 12.63
C HIS A 98 14.39 0.84 12.33
N THR A 99 13.40 0.17 12.95
CA THR A 99 13.20 -1.27 12.76
C THR A 99 12.33 -1.54 11.53
N PRO A 100 12.85 -2.16 10.45
CA PRO A 100 12.03 -2.50 9.29
C PRO A 100 11.08 -3.66 9.63
N ILE A 101 9.79 -3.48 9.29
CA ILE A 101 8.71 -4.43 9.60
C ILE A 101 7.92 -4.88 8.38
N GLY A 102 8.10 -4.24 7.24
CA GLY A 102 7.36 -4.55 6.02
C GLY A 102 7.73 -3.64 4.86
N ILE A 103 7.02 -3.83 3.77
CA ILE A 103 7.11 -3.02 2.56
C ILE A 103 5.72 -2.69 2.05
N ILE A 104 5.59 -1.55 1.40
CA ILE A 104 4.40 -1.18 0.64
C ILE A 104 4.83 -0.46 -0.63
N HIS A 105 4.14 -0.75 -1.72
CA HIS A 105 4.37 -0.08 -3.01
C HIS A 105 3.06 0.15 -3.76
N LEU A 106 3.09 1.06 -4.72
CA LEU A 106 2.11 1.19 -5.79
C LEU A 106 2.78 0.79 -7.10
N ASP A 107 2.15 -0.08 -7.85
CA ASP A 107 2.65 -0.49 -9.16
C ASP A 107 2.62 0.67 -10.15
N LYS A 108 3.67 0.78 -10.95
CA LYS A 108 3.75 1.79 -12.00
C LYS A 108 3.09 1.27 -13.26
N LEU A 109 2.19 2.09 -13.83
CA LEU A 109 1.61 1.79 -15.13
C LEU A 109 2.64 1.90 -16.25
N ALA A 110 2.48 1.07 -17.28
CA ALA A 110 3.25 1.23 -18.51
C ALA A 110 3.04 2.64 -19.12
N PRO A 111 4.07 3.26 -19.71
CA PRO A 111 4.02 4.67 -20.16
C PRO A 111 2.82 5.01 -21.06
N HIS A 112 2.40 4.09 -21.90
CA HIS A 112 1.30 4.31 -22.87
C HIS A 112 -0.11 4.25 -22.25
N ILE A 113 -0.25 3.86 -20.96
CA ILE A 113 -1.53 3.79 -20.26
C ILE A 113 -1.58 4.64 -18.98
N THR A 114 -0.56 5.46 -18.72
CA THR A 114 -0.48 6.29 -17.50
C THR A 114 -1.63 7.29 -17.38
N HIS A 115 -2.27 7.67 -18.48
CA HIS A 115 -3.44 8.55 -18.50
C HIS A 115 -4.67 7.97 -17.79
N HIS A 116 -4.72 6.65 -17.55
CA HIS A 116 -5.79 6.01 -16.77
C HIS A 116 -5.68 6.28 -15.28
N ARG A 117 -4.50 6.70 -14.78
CA ARG A 117 -4.27 7.15 -13.40
C ARG A 117 -4.77 6.17 -12.33
N PHE A 118 -4.44 4.89 -12.49
CA PHE A 118 -4.66 3.88 -11.44
C PHE A 118 -3.36 3.19 -11.05
N ALA A 119 -3.35 2.54 -9.90
CA ALA A 119 -2.24 1.69 -9.44
C ALA A 119 -2.77 0.59 -8.54
N GLU A 120 -2.04 -0.52 -8.47
CA GLU A 120 -2.31 -1.60 -7.52
C GLU A 120 -1.37 -1.49 -6.32
N ILE A 121 -1.90 -1.73 -5.12
CA ILE A 121 -1.11 -1.80 -3.88
C ILE A 121 -0.51 -3.20 -3.76
N GLY A 122 0.82 -3.27 -3.55
CA GLY A 122 1.49 -4.42 -2.96
C GLY A 122 1.90 -4.11 -1.53
N LEU A 123 1.53 -5.01 -0.60
CA LEU A 123 1.84 -4.87 0.82
C LEU A 123 2.31 -6.19 1.40
N GLU A 124 3.41 -6.15 2.13
CA GLU A 124 3.89 -7.29 2.90
C GLU A 124 4.38 -6.81 4.29
N ILE A 125 3.86 -7.41 5.36
CA ILE A 125 4.30 -7.19 6.74
C ILE A 125 4.89 -8.49 7.25
N THR A 126 6.07 -8.44 7.85
CA THR A 126 6.70 -9.62 8.45
C THR A 126 5.80 -10.24 9.50
N THR A 127 5.82 -11.56 9.61
CA THR A 127 4.88 -12.34 10.45
C THR A 127 4.84 -11.85 11.89
N ALA A 128 5.99 -11.46 12.46
CA ALA A 128 6.09 -10.98 13.84
C ALA A 128 5.31 -9.69 14.12
N TYR A 129 4.96 -8.91 13.08
CA TYR A 129 4.28 -7.62 13.20
C TYR A 129 2.87 -7.62 12.59
N GLN A 130 2.40 -8.78 12.12
CA GLN A 130 1.02 -8.93 11.65
C GLN A 130 0.01 -8.86 12.78
N GLY A 131 -1.26 -8.58 12.46
CA GLY A 131 -2.35 -8.52 13.45
C GLY A 131 -2.34 -7.30 14.38
N GLN A 132 -1.37 -6.39 14.25
CA GLN A 132 -1.18 -5.22 15.13
C GLN A 132 -1.66 -3.90 14.51
N GLY A 133 -2.32 -3.97 13.34
CA GLY A 133 -2.88 -2.81 12.65
C GLY A 133 -1.88 -2.04 11.77
N TYR A 134 -0.62 -2.45 11.69
CA TYR A 134 0.38 -1.76 10.86
C TYR A 134 0.05 -1.78 9.37
N GLY A 135 -0.47 -2.89 8.85
CA GLY A 135 -0.92 -2.96 7.45
C GLY A 135 -2.04 -1.97 7.13
N SER A 136 -3.02 -1.82 8.04
CA SER A 136 -4.09 -0.82 7.88
C SER A 136 -3.56 0.61 7.85
N GLU A 137 -2.60 0.91 8.72
CA GLU A 137 -1.97 2.23 8.82
C GLU A 137 -1.16 2.54 7.56
N ALA A 138 -0.39 1.57 7.06
CA ALA A 138 0.39 1.71 5.84
C ALA A 138 -0.51 1.90 4.60
N ILE A 139 -1.64 1.17 4.51
CA ILE A 139 -2.60 1.35 3.41
C ILE A 139 -3.22 2.74 3.46
N ARG A 140 -3.65 3.25 4.62
CA ARG A 140 -4.16 4.62 4.72
C ARG A 140 -3.15 5.66 4.26
N TRP A 141 -1.90 5.49 4.65
CA TRP A 141 -0.82 6.38 4.21
C TRP A 141 -0.60 6.34 2.70
N VAL A 142 -0.53 5.15 2.10
CA VAL A 142 -0.29 5.05 0.65
C VAL A 142 -1.49 5.53 -0.17
N LEU A 143 -2.74 5.38 0.31
CA LEU A 143 -3.93 5.96 -0.31
C LEU A 143 -3.87 7.49 -0.31
N GLN A 144 -3.42 8.08 0.78
CA GLN A 144 -3.21 9.52 0.88
C GLN A 144 -2.15 10.00 -0.12
N PHE A 145 -1.02 9.29 -0.23
CA PHE A 145 -0.02 9.57 -1.25
C PHE A 145 -0.60 9.42 -2.66
N ALA A 146 -1.32 8.34 -2.94
CA ALA A 146 -1.91 8.05 -4.23
C ALA A 146 -2.84 9.16 -4.73
N PHE A 147 -3.77 9.59 -3.88
CA PHE A 147 -4.80 10.56 -4.29
C PHE A 147 -4.35 12.02 -4.16
N LEU A 148 -3.52 12.37 -3.17
CA LEU A 148 -3.15 13.78 -2.95
C LEU A 148 -1.81 14.16 -3.59
N THR A 149 -0.87 13.21 -3.73
CA THR A 149 0.47 13.49 -4.26
C THR A 149 0.63 12.98 -5.68
N ALA A 150 0.31 11.71 -5.94
CA ALA A 150 0.45 11.12 -7.26
C ALA A 150 -0.71 11.46 -8.21
N GLY A 151 -1.83 11.99 -7.71
CA GLY A 151 -3.00 12.39 -8.51
C GLY A 151 -3.69 11.21 -9.18
N LEU A 152 -3.65 10.04 -8.57
CA LEU A 152 -4.37 8.88 -9.09
C LEU A 152 -5.87 9.09 -8.98
N HIS A 153 -6.61 8.46 -9.88
CA HIS A 153 -8.07 8.41 -9.85
C HIS A 153 -8.58 7.17 -9.12
N ARG A 154 -7.79 6.10 -9.13
CA ARG A 154 -8.19 4.79 -8.62
C ARG A 154 -7.00 4.05 -8.01
N VAL A 155 -7.27 3.32 -6.94
CA VAL A 155 -6.31 2.38 -6.32
C VAL A 155 -6.96 1.02 -6.23
N GLU A 156 -6.23 -0.01 -6.63
CA GLU A 156 -6.65 -1.40 -6.65
C GLU A 156 -5.89 -2.21 -5.60
N ILE A 157 -6.52 -3.27 -5.11
CA ILE A 157 -5.87 -4.26 -4.25
C ILE A 157 -6.55 -5.61 -4.44
N ARG A 158 -5.78 -6.69 -4.35
CA ARG A 158 -6.29 -8.06 -4.46
C ARG A 158 -6.16 -8.81 -3.16
N ALA A 159 -7.09 -9.71 -2.91
CA ALA A 159 -7.02 -10.65 -1.80
C ALA A 159 -7.15 -12.08 -2.32
N VAL A 160 -6.27 -12.95 -1.84
CA VAL A 160 -6.30 -14.38 -2.14
C VAL A 160 -7.36 -15.05 -1.26
N GLY A 161 -8.14 -15.98 -1.82
CA GLY A 161 -9.27 -16.61 -1.13
C GLY A 161 -8.89 -17.32 0.17
N TYR A 162 -7.70 -17.87 0.24
CA TYR A 162 -7.17 -18.51 1.46
C TYR A 162 -6.68 -17.51 2.53
N ASN A 163 -6.73 -16.19 2.26
CA ASN A 163 -6.51 -15.13 3.25
C ASN A 163 -7.74 -14.22 3.39
N PRO A 164 -8.85 -14.72 3.95
CA PRO A 164 -10.07 -13.94 4.10
C PRO A 164 -9.92 -12.75 5.06
N GLY A 165 -8.86 -12.74 5.87
CA GLY A 165 -8.52 -11.61 6.74
C GLY A 165 -8.15 -10.35 5.95
N ALA A 166 -7.43 -10.52 4.84
CA ALA A 166 -7.04 -9.42 3.95
C ALA A 166 -8.27 -8.76 3.31
N ALA A 167 -9.17 -9.55 2.69
CA ALA A 167 -10.39 -9.01 2.07
C ALA A 167 -11.22 -8.20 3.08
N ARG A 168 -11.47 -8.75 4.27
CA ARG A 168 -12.19 -8.03 5.34
C ARG A 168 -11.48 -6.76 5.81
N LEU A 169 -10.15 -6.77 5.80
CA LEU A 169 -9.36 -5.59 6.12
C LEU A 169 -9.59 -4.49 5.09
N TYR A 170 -9.48 -4.83 3.81
CA TYR A 170 -9.63 -3.85 2.73
C TYR A 170 -11.04 -3.26 2.66
N GLU A 171 -12.07 -4.08 2.84
CA GLU A 171 -13.46 -3.62 2.94
C GLU A 171 -13.66 -2.64 4.13
N ARG A 172 -13.06 -2.93 5.31
CA ARG A 172 -13.10 -1.99 6.45
C ARG A 172 -12.35 -0.68 6.21
N LEU A 173 -11.37 -0.68 5.29
CA LEU A 173 -10.68 0.53 4.87
C LEU A 173 -11.44 1.31 3.80
N GLY A 174 -12.58 0.78 3.33
CA GLY A 174 -13.46 1.43 2.37
C GLY A 174 -13.26 0.99 0.91
N PHE A 175 -12.41 -0.01 0.66
CA PHE A 175 -12.36 -0.60 -0.67
C PHE A 175 -13.66 -1.33 -0.98
N GLN A 176 -14.15 -1.18 -2.20
CA GLN A 176 -15.32 -1.87 -2.69
C GLN A 176 -14.91 -3.14 -3.44
N ARG A 177 -15.65 -4.22 -3.21
CA ARG A 177 -15.46 -5.47 -3.95
C ARG A 177 -16.02 -5.29 -5.37
N GLU A 178 -15.22 -5.52 -6.37
CA GLU A 178 -15.57 -5.29 -7.78
C GLU A 178 -15.58 -6.57 -8.61
N GLY A 179 -14.86 -7.60 -8.14
CA GLY A 179 -14.80 -8.86 -8.84
C GLY A 179 -14.41 -10.04 -7.97
N LEU A 180 -14.79 -11.22 -8.46
CA LEU A 180 -14.37 -12.51 -7.95
C LEU A 180 -13.93 -13.35 -9.15
N ILE A 181 -12.66 -13.72 -9.20
CA ILE A 181 -12.16 -14.62 -10.22
C ILE A 181 -12.13 -16.01 -9.61
N ARG A 182 -13.04 -16.86 -10.06
CA ARG A 182 -13.22 -18.21 -9.52
C ARG A 182 -12.03 -19.11 -9.87
N GLU A 183 -11.59 -19.90 -8.88
CA GLU A 183 -10.59 -20.97 -9.05
C GLU A 183 -9.31 -20.50 -9.76
N ARG A 184 -8.88 -19.26 -9.47
CA ARG A 184 -7.70 -18.66 -10.08
C ARG A 184 -6.40 -19.15 -9.47
N LEU A 185 -6.42 -19.55 -8.20
CA LEU A 185 -5.24 -19.80 -7.40
C LEU A 185 -5.23 -21.25 -6.91
N TRP A 186 -4.14 -21.95 -7.18
CA TRP A 186 -3.90 -23.30 -6.65
C TRP A 186 -3.04 -23.19 -5.39
N PHE A 187 -3.56 -23.60 -4.24
CA PHE A 187 -2.83 -23.58 -2.98
C PHE A 187 -3.34 -24.65 -2.01
N GLY A 188 -2.40 -25.35 -1.35
CA GLY A 188 -2.73 -26.35 -0.33
C GLY A 188 -3.50 -27.59 -0.86
N GLY A 189 -3.41 -27.88 -2.17
CA GLY A 189 -4.16 -28.97 -2.80
C GLY A 189 -5.57 -28.59 -3.24
N GLU A 190 -5.93 -27.31 -3.21
CA GLU A 190 -7.27 -26.81 -3.52
C GLU A 190 -7.21 -25.58 -4.43
N TRP A 191 -8.32 -25.34 -5.15
CA TRP A 191 -8.52 -24.13 -5.93
C TRP A 191 -9.18 -23.04 -5.09
N TRP A 192 -8.66 -21.84 -5.21
CA TRP A 192 -9.12 -20.65 -4.47
C TRP A 192 -9.46 -19.51 -5.40
N ASP A 193 -10.47 -18.75 -5.02
CA ASP A 193 -10.85 -17.53 -5.73
C ASP A 193 -9.88 -16.39 -5.44
N GLU A 194 -9.79 -15.43 -6.35
CA GLU A 194 -9.16 -14.15 -6.14
C GLU A 194 -10.23 -13.06 -6.05
N VAL A 195 -10.22 -12.27 -4.99
CA VAL A 195 -11.11 -11.13 -4.79
C VAL A 195 -10.41 -9.87 -5.28
N GLN A 196 -11.06 -9.15 -6.18
CA GLN A 196 -10.60 -7.86 -6.68
C GLN A 196 -11.36 -6.75 -5.97
N LEU A 197 -10.63 -5.78 -5.42
CA LEU A 197 -11.19 -4.63 -4.72
C LEU A 197 -10.58 -3.34 -5.27
N GLY A 198 -11.39 -2.28 -5.30
CA GLY A 198 -10.97 -0.96 -5.77
C GLY A 198 -11.48 0.14 -4.86
N MET A 199 -10.79 1.27 -4.90
CA MET A 199 -11.18 2.52 -4.26
C MET A 199 -11.00 3.67 -5.23
N LEU A 200 -12.05 4.45 -5.46
CA LEU A 200 -11.97 5.67 -6.25
C LEU A 200 -11.59 6.86 -5.36
N GLU A 201 -10.99 7.88 -5.96
CA GLU A 201 -10.64 9.12 -5.26
C GLU A 201 -11.83 9.73 -4.51
N ASN A 202 -13.01 9.73 -5.14
CA ASN A 202 -14.23 10.29 -4.53
C ASN A 202 -14.69 9.48 -3.31
N ASP A 203 -14.60 8.16 -3.37
CA ASP A 203 -14.94 7.29 -2.23
C ASP A 203 -14.01 7.57 -1.05
N TRP A 204 -12.71 7.66 -1.32
CA TRP A 204 -11.72 8.01 -0.31
C TRP A 204 -11.96 9.38 0.31
N ARG A 205 -12.29 10.41 -0.50
CA ARG A 205 -12.59 11.74 0.01
C ARG A 205 -13.83 11.75 0.91
N ALA A 206 -14.87 11.02 0.55
CA ALA A 206 -16.07 10.89 1.36
C ALA A 206 -15.79 10.24 2.73
N LEU A 207 -14.91 9.24 2.78
CA LEU A 207 -14.47 8.63 4.05
C LEU A 207 -13.71 9.63 4.93
N GLN A 208 -12.80 10.43 4.35
CA GLN A 208 -12.06 11.44 5.11
C GLN A 208 -12.99 12.51 5.73
N GLU A 209 -14.05 12.89 5.04
CA GLU A 209 -15.05 13.83 5.56
C GLU A 209 -15.85 13.26 6.73
N GLN A 210 -16.07 11.94 6.77
CA GLN A 210 -16.78 11.26 7.86
C GLN A 210 -15.89 11.10 9.11
N GLU A 211 -14.59 10.85 8.93
CA GLU A 211 -13.63 10.72 10.04
C GLU A 211 -13.33 12.07 10.73
N THR A 212 -13.65 13.19 10.09
CA THR A 212 -13.38 14.54 10.62
C THR A 212 -14.56 15.14 11.40
N LYS A 213 -15.73 14.48 11.39
CA LYS A 213 -16.96 14.86 12.13
C LYS A 213 -17.05 14.18 13.47
#